data_12208ef334d997385797f04de46135fb
#
_entry.id   12208ef334d997385797f04de46135fb
#
_cell.length_a   1.000
_cell.length_b   1.000
_cell.length_c   1.000
_cell.angle_alpha   90.00
_cell.angle_beta   90.00
_cell.angle_gamma   90.00
#
_symmetry.space_group_name_H-M   'P 1'
#
loop_
_entity.id
_entity.type
_entity.pdbx_description
1 polymer ?
#
loop_
_entity_poly.entity_id
_entity_poly.type
_entity_poly.pdbx_seq_one_letter_code
_entity_poly.pdbx_strand_id
1 'polypeptide(L)'
;MGIAVIDQGPELFWFVSNALVQDEIHLKHLQSIQAGEHNILQELPEIVILNGDDKTMLPEKFINKMRNHVFARNTHFIVVTADTSVEFKKNLLIAGAGQIVYRGKGYGPSPKYFSSLIKWFLNSKNPDPQIFDYKPVPFPAEAEFTSFGRIGWISSTQCMIEANIDLNLGQSIEITNTLFEELEIKNAKLVCVEKNNVGRYYQYANSILCKITSKDIQKDSKTLENWIHNNQNLSKHKPIKVVYFENDPDYREEIKQMIKAGSAFCARGYPDIKDFQEVLDYQLPHLILINRSLIQQDKAKFEALRSFVKTHFCFCVTYSESDVFNVEEFKKLYDFAMHVPKHIDLPLLESMVHKLENKLPENLKTDSKKFYFNKHSVNSRLSLHANCKITELALNGTGVLLPFEINNFCACEISSNAFPIMELGRAQYFRSFNNKKSPDSSKGYSHRLVFMGQNVKDKELVKIGTESIALVGYERWLKGDTEPLS
;
A
#
# COMPACT_ATOMS: atom_id res chain seq x y z
N MET A 1 13.23 4.42 -14.82
CA MET A 1 12.31 4.97 -13.78
C MET A 1 11.56 6.15 -14.38
N GLY A 2 10.24 6.13 -14.32
CA GLY A 2 9.40 7.15 -14.95
C GLY A 2 8.54 7.90 -13.94
N ILE A 3 8.52 9.23 -14.05
CA ILE A 3 7.62 10.10 -13.30
C ILE A 3 6.67 10.77 -14.29
N ALA A 4 5.37 10.64 -14.08
CA ALA A 4 4.37 11.38 -14.83
C ALA A 4 3.86 12.55 -14.00
N VAL A 5 3.78 13.73 -14.60
CA VAL A 5 3.19 14.92 -13.99
C VAL A 5 1.90 15.24 -14.73
N ILE A 6 0.77 15.21 -14.03
CA ILE A 6 -0.55 15.53 -14.59
C ILE A 6 -0.94 16.93 -14.11
N ASP A 7 -0.93 17.86 -15.05
CA ASP A 7 -1.21 19.28 -14.82
C ASP A 7 -1.70 19.91 -16.13
N GLN A 8 -2.81 20.65 -16.12
CA GLN A 8 -3.31 21.35 -17.32
C GLN A 8 -2.33 22.44 -17.78
N GLY A 9 -1.74 23.15 -16.80
CA GLY A 9 -0.71 24.14 -17.05
C GLY A 9 0.70 23.55 -16.97
N PRO A 10 1.73 24.30 -17.35
CA PRO A 10 3.11 23.85 -17.26
C PRO A 10 3.76 24.10 -15.88
N GLU A 11 3.09 24.81 -14.96
CA GLU A 11 3.73 25.34 -13.74
C GLU A 11 4.18 24.24 -12.78
N LEU A 12 3.34 23.24 -12.54
CA LEU A 12 3.73 22.12 -11.69
C LEU A 12 4.83 21.30 -12.36
N PHE A 13 4.71 21.07 -13.67
CA PHE A 13 5.74 20.36 -14.42
C PHE A 13 7.09 21.06 -14.35
N TRP A 14 7.14 22.39 -14.56
CA TRP A 14 8.37 23.17 -14.44
C TRP A 14 8.95 23.15 -13.03
N PHE A 15 8.10 23.22 -12.01
CA PHE A 15 8.54 23.10 -10.63
C PHE A 15 9.20 21.75 -10.36
N VAL A 16 8.58 20.66 -10.79
CA VAL A 16 9.10 19.29 -10.64
C VAL A 16 10.41 19.13 -11.43
N SER A 17 10.44 19.59 -12.66
CA SER A 17 11.62 19.54 -13.53
C SER A 17 12.80 20.28 -12.91
N ASN A 18 12.59 21.49 -12.39
CA ASN A 18 13.63 22.25 -11.71
C ASN A 18 14.11 21.58 -10.40
N ALA A 19 13.21 20.94 -9.66
CA ALA A 19 13.58 20.23 -8.44
C ALA A 19 14.45 18.98 -8.71
N LEU A 20 14.32 18.38 -9.89
CA LEU A 20 14.99 17.13 -10.28
C LEU A 20 16.06 17.32 -11.37
N VAL A 21 16.45 18.56 -11.66
CA VAL A 21 17.37 18.89 -12.77
C VAL A 21 18.72 18.17 -12.71
N GLN A 22 19.16 17.77 -11.52
CA GLN A 22 20.42 17.05 -11.31
C GLN A 22 20.27 15.52 -11.36
N ASP A 23 19.07 15.03 -11.57
CA ASP A 23 18.74 13.62 -11.53
C ASP A 23 18.40 13.13 -12.95
N GLU A 24 18.97 12.02 -13.38
CA GLU A 24 18.65 11.37 -14.67
C GLU A 24 17.27 10.68 -14.60
N ILE A 25 16.23 11.44 -14.27
CA ILE A 25 14.86 10.95 -14.13
C ILE A 25 14.06 11.35 -15.36
N HIS A 26 13.44 10.38 -16.01
CA HIS A 26 12.54 10.65 -17.12
C HIS A 26 11.22 11.24 -16.63
N LEU A 27 10.97 12.52 -16.95
CA LEU A 27 9.74 13.23 -16.63
C LEU A 27 8.83 13.32 -17.85
N LYS A 28 7.55 13.03 -17.67
CA LYS A 28 6.53 13.17 -18.71
C LYS A 28 5.42 14.10 -18.25
N HIS A 29 5.16 15.15 -19.01
CA HIS A 29 4.04 16.09 -18.78
C HIS A 29 2.78 15.59 -19.49
N LEU A 30 1.68 15.52 -18.76
CA LEU A 30 0.38 15.06 -19.23
C LEU A 30 -0.66 16.13 -18.90
N GLN A 31 -1.25 16.74 -19.92
CA GLN A 31 -2.11 17.92 -19.76
C GLN A 31 -3.57 17.60 -19.42
N SER A 32 -3.93 16.33 -19.24
CA SER A 32 -5.29 15.94 -18.85
C SER A 32 -5.31 14.64 -18.09
N ILE A 33 -6.40 14.41 -17.35
CA ILE A 33 -6.66 13.13 -16.68
C ILE A 33 -6.72 11.97 -17.66
N GLN A 34 -7.34 12.15 -18.82
CA GLN A 34 -7.47 11.10 -19.83
C GLN A 34 -6.09 10.68 -20.38
N ALA A 35 -5.23 11.67 -20.65
CA ALA A 35 -3.84 11.40 -21.06
C ALA A 35 -3.08 10.72 -19.91
N GLY A 36 -3.31 11.14 -18.67
CA GLY A 36 -2.74 10.53 -17.47
C GLY A 36 -3.15 9.10 -17.29
N GLU A 37 -4.44 8.80 -17.39
CA GLU A 37 -4.98 7.45 -17.29
C GLU A 37 -4.38 6.52 -18.33
N HIS A 38 -4.40 6.95 -19.60
CA HIS A 38 -3.85 6.17 -20.71
C HIS A 38 -2.35 5.89 -20.50
N ASN A 39 -1.57 6.90 -20.16
CA ASN A 39 -0.14 6.76 -19.92
C ASN A 39 0.17 5.83 -18.73
N ILE A 40 -0.52 6.00 -17.58
CA ILE A 40 -0.30 5.17 -16.41
C ILE A 40 -0.56 3.70 -16.72
N LEU A 41 -1.60 3.41 -17.51
CA LEU A 41 -1.93 2.04 -17.88
C LEU A 41 -0.96 1.43 -18.90
N GLN A 42 -0.35 2.25 -19.74
CA GLN A 42 0.64 1.79 -20.74
C GLN A 42 2.05 1.69 -20.16
N GLU A 43 2.52 2.74 -19.52
CA GLU A 43 3.93 2.87 -19.12
C GLU A 43 4.20 2.47 -17.67
N LEU A 44 3.17 2.46 -16.82
CA LEU A 44 3.25 2.17 -15.37
C LEU A 44 4.35 2.98 -14.67
N PRO A 45 4.28 4.32 -14.69
CA PRO A 45 5.25 5.13 -14.00
C PRO A 45 5.27 4.79 -12.50
N GLU A 46 6.43 4.85 -11.89
CA GLU A 46 6.58 4.58 -10.44
C GLU A 46 5.91 5.66 -9.60
N ILE A 47 6.00 6.92 -10.07
CA ILE A 47 5.41 8.07 -9.39
C ILE A 47 4.53 8.84 -10.37
N VAL A 48 3.36 9.25 -9.89
CA VAL A 48 2.47 10.19 -10.58
C VAL A 48 2.26 11.39 -9.67
N ILE A 49 2.58 12.57 -10.18
CA ILE A 49 2.40 13.84 -9.48
C ILE A 49 1.17 14.53 -10.06
N LEU A 50 0.20 14.85 -9.21
CA LEU A 50 -1.08 15.45 -9.59
C LEU A 50 -1.18 16.89 -9.09
N ASN A 51 -1.66 17.79 -9.94
CA ASN A 51 -2.14 19.10 -9.50
C ASN A 51 -3.50 18.95 -8.80
N GLY A 52 -3.52 19.06 -7.47
CA GLY A 52 -4.73 18.94 -6.67
C GLY A 52 -5.64 20.17 -6.69
N ASP A 53 -5.16 21.29 -7.23
CA ASP A 53 -5.93 22.55 -7.31
C ASP A 53 -6.74 22.65 -8.62
N ASP A 54 -6.56 21.71 -9.53
CA ASP A 54 -7.32 21.63 -10.75
C ASP A 54 -8.73 21.09 -10.47
N LYS A 55 -9.71 21.97 -10.52
CA LYS A 55 -11.13 21.67 -10.24
C LYS A 55 -11.74 20.63 -11.19
N THR A 56 -11.14 20.44 -12.35
CA THR A 56 -11.61 19.46 -13.34
C THR A 56 -11.09 18.06 -13.02
N MET A 57 -10.08 17.98 -12.16
CA MET A 57 -9.27 16.78 -11.98
C MET A 57 -9.79 15.84 -10.89
N LEU A 58 -10.63 16.24 -9.96
CA LEU A 58 -11.11 15.39 -8.85
C LEU A 58 -10.07 14.31 -8.45
N PRO A 59 -8.93 14.70 -7.88
CA PRO A 59 -7.76 13.81 -7.72
C PRO A 59 -8.08 12.56 -6.91
N GLU A 60 -8.99 12.64 -5.93
CA GLU A 60 -9.43 11.49 -5.13
C GLU A 60 -10.14 10.42 -5.98
N LYS A 61 -10.97 10.84 -6.96
CA LYS A 61 -11.66 9.92 -7.85
C LYS A 61 -10.68 9.26 -8.83
N PHE A 62 -9.74 10.05 -9.36
CA PHE A 62 -8.71 9.54 -10.26
C PHE A 62 -7.80 8.52 -9.56
N ILE A 63 -7.26 8.86 -8.39
CA ILE A 63 -6.41 7.96 -7.61
C ILE A 63 -7.18 6.66 -7.27
N ASN A 64 -8.42 6.78 -6.82
CA ASN A 64 -9.27 5.64 -6.50
C ASN A 64 -9.47 4.74 -7.73
N LYS A 65 -9.74 5.32 -8.91
CA LYS A 65 -9.85 4.57 -10.17
C LYS A 65 -8.56 3.82 -10.49
N MET A 66 -7.40 4.48 -10.39
CA MET A 66 -6.10 3.86 -10.65
C MET A 66 -5.75 2.77 -9.63
N ARG A 67 -6.05 2.97 -8.35
CA ARG A 67 -5.84 1.97 -7.29
C ARG A 67 -6.65 0.70 -7.50
N ASN A 68 -7.77 0.81 -8.21
CA ASN A 68 -8.60 -0.34 -8.55
C ASN A 68 -8.11 -1.09 -9.78
N HIS A 69 -7.30 -0.44 -10.60
CA HIS A 69 -6.67 -1.12 -11.72
C HIS A 69 -5.52 -2.01 -11.22
N VAL A 70 -5.54 -3.28 -11.62
CA VAL A 70 -4.65 -4.31 -11.06
C VAL A 70 -3.17 -3.94 -11.20
N PHE A 71 -2.79 -3.34 -12.31
CA PHE A 71 -1.39 -2.99 -12.58
C PHE A 71 -0.99 -1.60 -12.09
N ALA A 72 -1.89 -0.62 -12.12
CA ALA A 72 -1.59 0.75 -11.71
C ALA A 72 -1.71 0.98 -10.19
N ARG A 73 -2.20 -0.01 -9.44
CA ARG A 73 -2.43 0.12 -7.99
C ARG A 73 -1.16 0.36 -7.17
N ASN A 74 -0.01 0.01 -7.70
CA ASN A 74 1.30 0.15 -7.03
C ASN A 74 1.97 1.49 -7.30
N THR A 75 1.49 2.28 -8.25
CA THR A 75 2.01 3.62 -8.56
C THR A 75 1.89 4.53 -7.34
N HIS A 76 2.94 5.28 -7.02
CA HIS A 76 2.90 6.28 -5.95
C HIS A 76 2.26 7.57 -6.46
N PHE A 77 1.16 8.00 -5.85
CA PHE A 77 0.50 9.26 -6.18
C PHE A 77 0.90 10.35 -5.20
N ILE A 78 1.50 11.42 -5.70
CA ILE A 78 1.82 12.63 -4.94
C ILE A 78 0.86 13.72 -5.40
N VAL A 79 0.06 14.29 -4.49
CA VAL A 79 -0.85 15.38 -4.80
C VAL A 79 -0.25 16.68 -4.29
N VAL A 80 -0.07 17.65 -5.20
CA VAL A 80 0.41 19.00 -4.87
C VAL A 80 -0.79 19.94 -4.89
N THR A 81 -1.09 20.59 -3.75
CA THR A 81 -2.33 21.37 -3.61
C THR A 81 -2.16 22.57 -2.67
N ALA A 82 -2.95 23.61 -2.87
CA ALA A 82 -3.13 24.73 -1.94
C ALA A 82 -4.26 24.47 -0.93
N ASP A 83 -5.10 23.44 -1.14
CA ASP A 83 -6.18 23.10 -0.21
C ASP A 83 -5.61 22.43 1.04
N THR A 84 -5.87 23.06 2.20
CA THR A 84 -5.42 22.59 3.52
C THR A 84 -6.55 21.94 4.32
N SER A 85 -7.75 21.80 3.76
CA SER A 85 -8.90 21.26 4.49
C SER A 85 -8.63 19.81 4.94
N VAL A 86 -9.05 19.50 6.15
CA VAL A 86 -8.89 18.17 6.75
C VAL A 86 -9.66 17.12 5.94
N GLU A 87 -10.85 17.50 5.48
CA GLU A 87 -11.71 16.61 4.69
C GLU A 87 -11.07 16.21 3.36
N PHE A 88 -10.51 17.19 2.63
CA PHE A 88 -9.81 16.92 1.38
C PHE A 88 -8.61 15.99 1.58
N LYS A 89 -7.78 16.26 2.60
CA LYS A 89 -6.65 15.39 2.97
C LYS A 89 -7.13 13.97 3.28
N LYS A 90 -8.17 13.83 4.09
CA LYS A 90 -8.76 12.53 4.45
C LYS A 90 -9.25 11.77 3.21
N ASN A 91 -9.96 12.45 2.31
CA ASN A 91 -10.46 11.83 1.07
C ASN A 91 -9.32 11.36 0.17
N LEU A 92 -8.26 12.15 0.02
CA LEU A 92 -7.06 11.75 -0.73
C LEU A 92 -6.37 10.53 -0.12
N LEU A 93 -6.26 10.46 1.21
CA LEU A 93 -5.67 9.32 1.90
C LEU A 93 -6.49 8.04 1.71
N ILE A 94 -7.82 8.16 1.88
CA ILE A 94 -8.75 7.05 1.64
C ILE A 94 -8.68 6.56 0.18
N ALA A 95 -8.52 7.48 -0.77
CA ALA A 95 -8.32 7.15 -2.17
C ALA A 95 -6.97 6.45 -2.44
N GLY A 96 -6.02 6.54 -1.52
CA GLY A 96 -4.70 5.90 -1.63
C GLY A 96 -3.61 6.82 -2.17
N ALA A 97 -3.70 8.14 -1.94
CA ALA A 97 -2.60 9.06 -2.21
C ALA A 97 -1.36 8.64 -1.41
N GLY A 98 -0.20 8.62 -2.08
CA GLY A 98 1.08 8.30 -1.47
C GLY A 98 1.60 9.44 -0.60
N GLN A 99 1.42 10.67 -1.04
CA GLN A 99 1.80 11.88 -0.31
C GLN A 99 0.94 13.07 -0.73
N ILE A 100 0.78 14.02 0.18
CA ILE A 100 0.16 15.31 -0.07
C ILE A 100 1.21 16.38 0.21
N VAL A 101 1.44 17.27 -0.75
CA VAL A 101 2.40 18.35 -0.65
C VAL A 101 1.67 19.68 -0.78
N TYR A 102 1.79 20.51 0.24
CA TYR A 102 1.14 21.81 0.23
C TYR A 102 1.90 22.81 -0.65
N ARG A 103 1.16 23.52 -1.51
CA ARG A 103 1.64 24.62 -2.36
C ARG A 103 0.81 25.89 -2.08
N GLY A 104 1.21 26.68 -1.10
CA GLY A 104 0.59 27.97 -0.82
C GLY A 104 1.26 29.13 -1.59
N LYS A 105 0.58 30.28 -1.69
CA LYS A 105 1.20 31.51 -2.22
C LYS A 105 2.40 31.89 -1.34
N GLY A 106 3.60 31.85 -1.91
CA GLY A 106 4.85 32.19 -1.24
C GLY A 106 5.47 31.12 -0.33
N TYR A 107 4.84 29.96 -0.16
CA TYR A 107 5.25 28.91 0.77
C TYR A 107 5.11 27.50 0.19
N GLY A 108 5.52 27.33 -1.04
CA GLY A 108 5.66 25.98 -1.61
C GLY A 108 6.76 25.18 -0.92
N PRO A 109 6.81 23.85 -1.07
CA PRO A 109 7.95 23.07 -0.63
C PRO A 109 9.20 23.61 -1.33
N SER A 110 10.33 23.65 -0.61
CA SER A 110 11.57 24.01 -1.29
C SER A 110 11.89 22.94 -2.35
N PRO A 111 12.49 23.30 -3.50
CA PRO A 111 12.90 22.30 -4.50
C PRO A 111 13.73 21.17 -3.89
N LYS A 112 14.61 21.48 -2.93
CA LYS A 112 15.42 20.50 -2.19
C LYS A 112 14.56 19.51 -1.41
N TYR A 113 13.53 19.98 -0.69
CA TYR A 113 12.62 19.10 0.04
C TYR A 113 11.85 18.19 -0.92
N PHE A 114 11.34 18.76 -2.01
CA PHE A 114 10.56 18.02 -2.99
C PHE A 114 11.40 16.94 -3.72
N SER A 115 12.62 17.29 -4.13
CA SER A 115 13.58 16.33 -4.69
C SER A 115 13.87 15.18 -3.72
N SER A 116 14.13 15.50 -2.46
CA SER A 116 14.39 14.48 -1.43
C SER A 116 13.19 13.58 -1.16
N LEU A 117 11.99 14.14 -1.18
CA LEU A 117 10.75 13.37 -1.06
C LEU A 117 10.59 12.38 -2.22
N ILE A 118 10.82 12.83 -3.47
CA ILE A 118 10.77 11.96 -4.65
C ILE A 118 11.84 10.87 -4.57
N LYS A 119 13.08 11.22 -4.24
CA LYS A 119 14.18 10.26 -4.05
C LYS A 119 13.86 9.22 -2.98
N TRP A 120 13.20 9.62 -1.92
CA TRP A 120 12.74 8.69 -0.91
C TRP A 120 11.72 7.67 -1.46
N PHE A 121 10.76 8.10 -2.27
CA PHE A 121 9.82 7.17 -2.92
C PHE A 121 10.51 6.24 -3.92
N LEU A 122 11.52 6.72 -4.64
CA LEU A 122 12.26 5.92 -5.61
C LEU A 122 13.27 4.97 -4.95
N ASN A 123 13.94 5.41 -3.88
CA ASN A 123 15.06 4.71 -3.26
C ASN A 123 14.80 4.30 -1.81
N SER A 124 13.66 3.79 -1.48
CA SER A 124 13.15 3.47 -0.12
C SER A 124 14.17 2.98 0.96
N LYS A 125 15.45 2.78 0.61
CA LYS A 125 16.48 2.24 1.50
C LYS A 125 17.21 3.29 2.36
N ASN A 126 17.36 4.54 1.89
CA ASN A 126 18.05 5.61 2.65
C ASN A 126 17.46 6.98 2.31
N PRO A 127 16.40 7.41 3.00
CA PRO A 127 15.98 8.81 2.94
C PRO A 127 17.08 9.68 3.55
N ASP A 128 17.30 10.88 3.00
CA ASP A 128 18.27 11.83 3.53
C ASP A 128 17.87 12.24 4.96
N PRO A 129 18.60 11.82 6.01
CA PRO A 129 18.23 12.11 7.40
C PRO A 129 18.37 13.60 7.77
N GLN A 130 19.04 14.42 6.94
CA GLN A 130 19.28 15.84 7.22
C GLN A 130 18.04 16.72 7.04
N ILE A 131 16.97 16.20 6.42
CA ILE A 131 15.74 16.97 6.16
C ILE A 131 14.85 17.04 7.40
N PHE A 132 15.01 16.10 8.31
CA PHE A 132 14.16 15.95 9.48
C PHE A 132 15.00 15.95 10.75
N ASP A 133 15.04 17.09 11.45
CA ASP A 133 15.69 17.23 12.76
C ASP A 133 14.71 16.76 13.86
N TYR A 134 14.66 15.44 14.09
CA TYR A 134 13.86 14.85 15.16
C TYR A 134 14.54 15.02 16.50
N LYS A 135 13.90 15.76 17.40
CA LYS A 135 14.38 15.97 18.79
C LYS A 135 13.56 15.13 19.75
N PRO A 136 14.19 14.41 20.67
CA PRO A 136 13.46 13.67 21.69
C PRO A 136 12.64 14.60 22.56
N VAL A 137 11.42 14.20 22.90
CA VAL A 137 10.60 14.90 23.89
C VAL A 137 11.07 14.48 25.28
N PRO A 138 11.14 15.40 26.25
CA PRO A 138 11.59 15.07 27.61
C PRO A 138 10.74 13.99 28.27
N PHE A 139 9.43 13.99 27.99
CA PHE A 139 8.47 13.02 28.48
C PHE A 139 7.60 12.53 27.31
N PRO A 140 7.54 11.22 27.07
CA PRO A 140 6.65 10.65 26.06
C PRO A 140 5.20 11.03 26.34
N ALA A 141 4.51 11.56 25.32
CA ALA A 141 3.11 11.96 25.41
C ALA A 141 2.20 10.88 24.86
N GLU A 142 1.13 10.57 25.58
CA GLU A 142 0.12 9.63 25.11
C GLU A 142 -0.61 10.17 23.87
N ALA A 143 -0.86 9.29 22.90
CA ALA A 143 -1.51 9.62 21.66
C ALA A 143 -2.29 8.42 21.13
N GLU A 144 -3.26 8.69 20.27
CA GLU A 144 -3.98 7.69 19.50
C GLU A 144 -3.44 7.62 18.09
N PHE A 145 -3.17 6.41 17.64
CA PHE A 145 -2.75 6.09 16.30
C PHE A 145 -3.91 5.47 15.55
N THR A 146 -4.20 5.96 14.34
CA THR A 146 -5.15 5.34 13.41
C THR A 146 -4.49 5.10 12.07
N SER A 147 -4.44 3.85 11.64
CA SER A 147 -4.03 3.47 10.28
C SER A 147 -5.22 3.05 9.46
N PHE A 148 -5.08 3.18 8.13
CA PHE A 148 -6.13 2.83 7.19
C PHE A 148 -5.78 1.52 6.49
N GLY A 149 -6.78 0.68 6.35
CA GLY A 149 -6.70 -0.58 5.67
C GLY A 149 -7.98 -0.90 4.92
N ARG A 150 -8.11 -2.13 4.50
CA ARG A 150 -9.37 -2.64 3.94
C ARG A 150 -9.56 -4.11 4.26
N ILE A 151 -10.82 -4.52 4.29
CA ILE A 151 -11.21 -5.92 4.35
C ILE A 151 -11.26 -6.45 2.92
N GLY A 152 -10.49 -7.47 2.61
CA GLY A 152 -10.52 -8.19 1.33
C GLY A 152 -11.70 -9.16 1.27
N TRP A 153 -11.86 -9.94 2.33
CA TRP A 153 -13.03 -10.81 2.53
C TRP A 153 -13.35 -10.95 4.02
N ILE A 154 -14.59 -11.33 4.32
CA ILE A 154 -15.08 -11.59 5.68
C ILE A 154 -15.90 -12.88 5.72
N SER A 155 -15.79 -13.61 6.81
CA SER A 155 -16.68 -14.70 7.22
C SER A 155 -17.33 -14.35 8.56
N SER A 156 -18.12 -15.24 9.11
CA SER A 156 -18.75 -15.04 10.43
C SER A 156 -17.76 -14.90 11.58
N THR A 157 -16.52 -15.41 11.44
CA THR A 157 -15.52 -15.46 12.54
C THR A 157 -14.14 -14.95 12.15
N GLN A 158 -13.89 -14.76 10.86
CA GLN A 158 -12.57 -14.37 10.34
C GLN A 158 -12.71 -13.33 9.23
N CYS A 159 -11.67 -12.55 9.05
CA CYS A 159 -11.52 -11.68 7.88
C CYS A 159 -10.08 -11.62 7.43
N MET A 160 -9.90 -11.34 6.13
CA MET A 160 -8.62 -10.98 5.57
C MET A 160 -8.57 -9.47 5.43
N ILE A 161 -7.58 -8.86 6.07
CA ILE A 161 -7.34 -7.43 5.93
C ILE A 161 -6.07 -7.16 5.12
N GLU A 162 -6.07 -6.05 4.41
CA GLU A 162 -4.89 -5.50 3.75
C GLU A 162 -4.53 -4.19 4.46
N ALA A 163 -3.32 -4.10 5.01
CA ALA A 163 -2.87 -2.95 5.81
C ALA A 163 -1.35 -2.75 5.74
N ASN A 164 -0.91 -1.57 6.16
CA ASN A 164 0.52 -1.23 6.27
C ASN A 164 1.04 -1.35 7.71
N ILE A 165 0.41 -2.21 8.51
CA ILE A 165 0.87 -2.58 9.84
C ILE A 165 1.33 -4.03 9.85
N ASP A 166 2.30 -4.35 10.70
CA ASP A 166 2.82 -5.70 10.87
C ASP A 166 2.48 -6.22 12.27
N LEU A 167 1.33 -6.93 12.37
CA LEU A 167 0.89 -7.54 13.62
C LEU A 167 1.65 -8.84 13.88
N ASN A 168 2.04 -9.07 15.12
CA ASN A 168 2.53 -10.37 15.55
C ASN A 168 1.38 -11.38 15.67
N LEU A 169 1.69 -12.67 15.52
CA LEU A 169 0.69 -13.72 15.72
C LEU A 169 0.09 -13.63 17.13
N GLY A 170 -1.23 -13.68 17.22
CA GLY A 170 -1.99 -13.51 18.46
C GLY A 170 -2.19 -12.07 18.92
N GLN A 171 -1.53 -11.09 18.29
CA GLN A 171 -1.72 -9.67 18.62
C GLN A 171 -3.08 -9.19 18.17
N SER A 172 -3.74 -8.38 19.02
CA SER A 172 -5.05 -7.79 18.71
C SER A 172 -4.94 -6.31 18.39
N ILE A 173 -5.84 -5.83 17.53
CA ILE A 173 -6.00 -4.42 17.18
C ILE A 173 -7.48 -4.05 17.19
N GLU A 174 -7.81 -2.87 17.69
CA GLU A 174 -9.16 -2.32 17.62
C GLU A 174 -9.47 -1.80 16.24
N ILE A 175 -10.74 -1.93 15.82
CA ILE A 175 -11.17 -1.52 14.50
C ILE A 175 -12.46 -0.72 14.53
N THR A 176 -12.58 0.19 13.52
CA THR A 176 -13.86 0.74 13.09
C THR A 176 -14.07 0.46 11.61
N ASN A 177 -15.30 0.11 11.26
CA ASN A 177 -15.70 -0.24 9.90
C ASN A 177 -17.20 -0.02 9.74
N THR A 178 -17.62 0.58 8.64
CA THR A 178 -19.01 0.92 8.37
C THR A 178 -19.95 -0.29 8.47
N LEU A 179 -19.53 -1.46 7.95
CA LEU A 179 -20.34 -2.68 8.05
C LEU A 179 -20.59 -3.08 9.51
N PHE A 180 -19.56 -3.01 10.37
CA PHE A 180 -19.70 -3.38 11.77
C PHE A 180 -20.60 -2.37 12.51
N GLU A 181 -20.53 -1.09 12.14
CA GLU A 181 -21.43 -0.06 12.66
C GLU A 181 -22.89 -0.32 12.23
N GLU A 182 -23.14 -0.60 10.95
CA GLU A 182 -24.47 -0.95 10.40
C GLU A 182 -25.05 -2.20 11.06
N LEU A 183 -24.20 -3.17 11.41
CA LEU A 183 -24.60 -4.41 12.07
C LEU A 183 -24.61 -4.31 13.60
N GLU A 184 -24.36 -3.12 14.15
CA GLU A 184 -24.28 -2.84 15.59
C GLU A 184 -23.24 -3.72 16.35
N ILE A 185 -22.18 -4.17 15.66
CA ILE A 185 -21.08 -4.92 16.25
C ILE A 185 -20.13 -3.95 16.96
N LYS A 186 -20.21 -3.89 18.27
CA LYS A 186 -19.45 -2.94 19.10
C LYS A 186 -18.14 -3.53 19.60
N ASN A 187 -17.12 -2.65 19.74
CA ASN A 187 -15.80 -3.02 20.29
C ASN A 187 -15.15 -4.19 19.55
N ALA A 188 -15.31 -4.20 18.23
CA ALA A 188 -14.69 -5.22 17.39
C ALA A 188 -13.17 -5.10 17.42
N LYS A 189 -12.49 -6.22 17.60
CA LYS A 189 -11.04 -6.36 17.53
C LYS A 189 -10.68 -7.46 16.55
N LEU A 190 -9.57 -7.29 15.87
CA LEU A 190 -8.98 -8.29 15.02
C LEU A 190 -7.76 -8.89 15.71
N VAL A 191 -7.70 -10.20 15.78
CA VAL A 191 -6.55 -10.94 16.31
C VAL A 191 -5.82 -11.59 15.15
N CYS A 192 -4.54 -11.27 14.97
CA CYS A 192 -3.71 -11.81 13.89
C CYS A 192 -3.54 -13.33 14.04
N VAL A 193 -3.91 -14.08 13.01
CA VAL A 193 -3.78 -15.55 12.93
C VAL A 193 -2.65 -15.93 11.98
N GLU A 194 -2.55 -15.22 10.85
CA GLU A 194 -1.56 -15.46 9.81
C GLU A 194 -1.27 -14.15 9.09
N LYS A 195 -0.05 -13.97 8.62
CA LYS A 195 0.32 -12.80 7.83
C LYS A 195 1.17 -13.17 6.63
N ASN A 196 0.93 -12.46 5.52
CA ASN A 196 1.70 -12.57 4.29
C ASN A 196 2.13 -11.18 3.85
N ASN A 197 3.43 -10.99 3.63
CA ASN A 197 3.93 -9.77 3.03
C ASN A 197 3.66 -9.82 1.52
N VAL A 198 2.90 -8.84 1.01
CA VAL A 198 2.53 -8.76 -0.41
C VAL A 198 3.44 -7.82 -1.22
N GLY A 199 4.54 -7.36 -0.60
CA GLY A 199 5.58 -6.58 -1.25
C GLY A 199 5.44 -5.05 -1.09
N ARG A 200 6.59 -4.38 -1.21
CA ARG A 200 6.76 -2.94 -0.91
C ARG A 200 6.02 -1.98 -1.85
N TYR A 201 5.71 -2.42 -3.06
CA TYR A 201 5.05 -1.60 -4.09
C TYR A 201 3.53 -1.71 -4.06
N TYR A 202 2.99 -2.45 -3.14
CA TYR A 202 1.56 -2.58 -2.96
C TYR A 202 1.01 -1.44 -2.11
N GLN A 203 -0.24 -1.01 -2.35
CA GLN A 203 -0.87 0.03 -1.52
C GLN A 203 -0.85 -0.35 -0.03
N TYR A 204 -0.99 -1.65 0.24
CA TYR A 204 -0.86 -2.25 1.55
C TYR A 204 0.21 -3.34 1.50
N ALA A 205 1.20 -3.23 2.36
CA ALA A 205 2.34 -4.15 2.36
C ALA A 205 2.00 -5.54 2.89
N ASN A 206 0.99 -5.64 3.76
CA ASN A 206 0.62 -6.89 4.40
C ASN A 206 -0.81 -7.30 4.08
N SER A 207 -1.00 -8.61 3.91
CA SER A 207 -2.30 -9.29 3.89
C SER A 207 -2.36 -10.14 5.15
N ILE A 208 -3.27 -9.82 6.07
CA ILE A 208 -3.32 -10.40 7.41
C ILE A 208 -4.64 -11.14 7.59
N LEU A 209 -4.55 -12.44 7.86
CA LEU A 209 -5.70 -13.23 8.29
C LEU A 209 -5.95 -12.97 9.76
N CYS A 210 -7.15 -12.52 10.09
CA CYS A 210 -7.53 -12.17 11.43
C CYS A 210 -8.77 -12.96 11.90
N LYS A 211 -8.79 -13.32 13.17
CA LYS A 211 -9.99 -13.74 13.85
C LYS A 211 -10.72 -12.49 14.37
N ILE A 212 -12.02 -12.43 14.12
CA ILE A 212 -12.89 -11.37 14.64
C ILE A 212 -13.24 -11.70 16.09
N THR A 213 -13.09 -10.72 16.98
CA THR A 213 -13.51 -10.81 18.37
C THR A 213 -14.34 -9.57 18.73
N SER A 214 -15.33 -9.75 19.60
CA SER A 214 -16.22 -8.69 20.05
C SER A 214 -16.75 -9.00 21.44
N LYS A 215 -17.52 -8.11 22.02
CA LYS A 215 -18.11 -8.30 23.35
C LYS A 215 -19.10 -9.47 23.39
N ASP A 216 -19.87 -9.67 22.33
CA ASP A 216 -20.83 -10.75 22.18
C ASP A 216 -20.59 -11.53 20.89
N ILE A 217 -19.51 -12.32 20.88
CA ILE A 217 -19.01 -13.00 19.67
C ILE A 217 -20.04 -13.99 19.08
N GLN A 218 -20.88 -14.63 19.89
CA GLN A 218 -21.85 -15.60 19.37
C GLN A 218 -22.98 -14.91 18.62
N LYS A 219 -23.52 -13.82 19.17
CA LYS A 219 -24.55 -12.99 18.52
C LYS A 219 -23.98 -12.37 17.27
N ASP A 220 -22.81 -11.75 17.35
CA ASP A 220 -22.19 -11.00 16.27
C ASP A 220 -21.77 -11.92 15.12
N SER A 221 -21.26 -13.11 15.40
CA SER A 221 -20.96 -14.13 14.39
C SER A 221 -22.22 -14.56 13.61
N LYS A 222 -23.36 -14.77 14.29
CA LYS A 222 -24.63 -15.09 13.64
C LYS A 222 -25.15 -13.93 12.79
N THR A 223 -24.98 -12.70 13.28
CA THR A 223 -25.36 -11.49 12.54
C THR A 223 -24.55 -11.36 11.24
N LEU A 224 -23.23 -11.57 11.31
CA LEU A 224 -22.36 -11.58 10.13
C LEU A 224 -22.73 -12.72 9.16
N GLU A 225 -23.00 -13.92 9.65
CA GLU A 225 -23.41 -15.06 8.83
C GLU A 225 -24.69 -14.75 8.03
N ASN A 226 -25.70 -14.20 8.70
CA ASN A 226 -26.96 -13.80 8.06
C ASN A 226 -26.73 -12.70 7.01
N TRP A 227 -25.91 -11.70 7.32
CA TRP A 227 -25.58 -10.64 6.38
C TRP A 227 -24.85 -11.20 5.16
N ILE A 228 -23.88 -12.07 5.34
CA ILE A 228 -23.13 -12.73 4.26
C ILE A 228 -24.09 -13.52 3.37
N HIS A 229 -24.96 -14.32 3.97
CA HIS A 229 -25.95 -15.12 3.23
C HIS A 229 -26.85 -14.23 2.35
N ASN A 230 -27.37 -13.16 2.91
CA ASN A 230 -28.28 -12.25 2.22
C ASN A 230 -27.61 -11.42 1.10
N ASN A 231 -26.29 -11.28 1.14
CA ASN A 231 -25.53 -10.44 0.20
C ASN A 231 -24.60 -11.22 -0.74
N GLN A 232 -24.66 -12.55 -0.80
CA GLN A 232 -23.75 -13.37 -1.61
C GLN A 232 -23.72 -12.99 -3.09
N ASN A 233 -24.83 -12.53 -3.65
CA ASN A 233 -24.92 -12.05 -5.04
C ASN A 233 -24.07 -10.80 -5.32
N LEU A 234 -23.70 -10.04 -4.28
CA LEU A 234 -22.84 -8.85 -4.37
C LEU A 234 -21.37 -9.17 -4.11
N SER A 235 -21.06 -10.41 -3.72
CA SER A 235 -19.69 -10.86 -3.47
C SER A 235 -18.85 -10.84 -4.76
N LYS A 236 -17.65 -10.29 -4.70
CA LYS A 236 -16.75 -10.14 -5.85
C LYS A 236 -15.47 -10.92 -5.63
N HIS A 237 -15.19 -11.86 -6.52
CA HIS A 237 -13.92 -12.58 -6.50
C HIS A 237 -12.75 -11.67 -6.91
N LYS A 238 -11.60 -11.91 -6.31
CA LYS A 238 -10.37 -11.19 -6.66
C LYS A 238 -9.89 -11.71 -8.04
N PRO A 239 -9.67 -10.83 -9.04
CA PRO A 239 -9.15 -11.27 -10.33
C PRO A 239 -7.75 -11.87 -10.19
N ILE A 240 -7.50 -12.97 -10.88
CA ILE A 240 -6.19 -13.61 -10.94
C ILE A 240 -5.27 -12.76 -11.81
N LYS A 241 -4.12 -12.39 -11.25
CA LYS A 241 -3.09 -11.62 -11.91
C LYS A 241 -2.19 -12.52 -12.72
N VAL A 242 -2.15 -12.31 -14.02
CA VAL A 242 -1.29 -13.03 -14.95
C VAL A 242 -0.24 -12.08 -15.50
N VAL A 243 1.03 -12.44 -15.37
CA VAL A 243 2.14 -11.78 -16.07
C VAL A 243 2.69 -12.79 -17.06
N TYR A 244 2.90 -12.36 -18.31
CA TYR A 244 3.46 -13.24 -19.32
C TYR A 244 4.62 -12.58 -20.07
N PHE A 245 5.63 -13.39 -20.39
CA PHE A 245 6.84 -13.00 -21.11
C PHE A 245 6.88 -13.74 -22.43
N GLU A 246 6.74 -12.97 -23.53
CA GLU A 246 6.70 -13.48 -24.90
C GLU A 246 7.36 -12.49 -25.84
N ASN A 247 8.39 -12.94 -26.56
CA ASN A 247 9.13 -12.13 -27.53
C ASN A 247 8.42 -12.02 -28.89
N ASP A 248 7.63 -13.01 -29.28
CA ASP A 248 6.81 -12.97 -30.47
C ASP A 248 5.63 -11.98 -30.26
N PRO A 249 5.56 -10.87 -31.00
CA PRO A 249 4.52 -9.86 -30.83
C PRO A 249 3.11 -10.36 -31.16
N ASP A 250 2.99 -11.24 -32.16
CA ASP A 250 1.69 -11.77 -32.62
C ASP A 250 1.15 -12.75 -31.58
N TYR A 251 1.98 -13.66 -31.11
CA TYR A 251 1.58 -14.60 -30.08
C TYR A 251 1.35 -13.90 -28.73
N ARG A 252 2.09 -12.84 -28.40
CA ARG A 252 1.83 -12.01 -27.21
C ARG A 252 0.45 -11.35 -27.26
N GLU A 253 0.00 -10.87 -28.41
CA GLU A 253 -1.34 -10.31 -28.55
C GLU A 253 -2.41 -11.42 -28.50
N GLU A 254 -2.14 -12.60 -29.07
CA GLU A 254 -3.02 -13.76 -28.98
C GLU A 254 -3.25 -14.16 -27.51
N ILE A 255 -2.19 -14.31 -26.71
CA ILE A 255 -2.28 -14.57 -25.26
C ILE A 255 -3.12 -13.50 -24.56
N LYS A 256 -2.92 -12.24 -24.89
CA LYS A 256 -3.66 -11.11 -24.31
C LYS A 256 -5.16 -11.20 -24.62
N GLN A 257 -5.54 -11.52 -25.86
CA GLN A 257 -6.95 -11.64 -26.27
C GLN A 257 -7.60 -12.85 -25.59
N MET A 258 -6.91 -13.97 -25.54
CA MET A 258 -7.34 -15.18 -24.83
C MET A 258 -7.63 -14.88 -23.34
N ILE A 259 -6.70 -14.23 -22.65
CA ILE A 259 -6.87 -13.93 -21.23
C ILE A 259 -8.00 -12.92 -20.99
N LYS A 260 -8.20 -11.95 -21.91
CA LYS A 260 -9.33 -11.02 -21.84
C LYS A 260 -10.68 -11.70 -21.99
N ALA A 261 -10.76 -12.79 -22.73
CA ALA A 261 -11.99 -13.57 -22.87
C ALA A 261 -12.40 -14.24 -21.55
N GLY A 262 -11.47 -14.51 -20.66
CA GLY A 262 -11.73 -15.03 -19.32
C GLY A 262 -11.99 -13.91 -18.31
N SER A 263 -13.22 -13.80 -17.81
CA SER A 263 -13.64 -12.71 -16.88
C SER A 263 -12.92 -12.69 -15.52
N ALA A 264 -12.27 -13.80 -15.16
CA ALA A 264 -11.57 -13.97 -13.89
C ALA A 264 -10.09 -13.49 -13.91
N PHE A 265 -9.60 -13.07 -15.07
CA PHE A 265 -8.19 -12.78 -15.26
C PHE A 265 -7.89 -11.31 -15.53
N CYS A 266 -6.70 -10.90 -15.10
CA CYS A 266 -6.13 -9.61 -15.47
C CYS A 266 -4.67 -9.84 -15.88
N ALA A 267 -4.32 -9.53 -17.12
CA ALA A 267 -3.04 -9.89 -17.70
C ALA A 267 -2.19 -8.71 -18.15
N ARG A 268 -0.87 -8.89 -18.07
CA ARG A 268 0.11 -7.98 -18.64
C ARG A 268 1.25 -8.76 -19.30
N GLY A 269 1.56 -8.40 -20.56
CA GLY A 269 2.63 -8.99 -21.34
C GLY A 269 3.88 -8.14 -21.42
N TYR A 270 5.04 -8.78 -21.47
CA TYR A 270 6.35 -8.17 -21.64
C TYR A 270 7.09 -8.84 -22.81
N PRO A 271 7.80 -8.08 -23.65
CA PRO A 271 8.48 -8.63 -24.82
C PRO A 271 9.75 -9.39 -24.49
N ASP A 272 10.35 -9.11 -23.33
CA ASP A 272 11.63 -9.70 -22.91
C ASP A 272 11.71 -9.82 -21.39
N ILE A 273 12.83 -10.31 -20.89
CA ILE A 273 13.10 -10.53 -19.47
C ILE A 273 14.24 -9.65 -18.93
N LYS A 274 14.52 -8.48 -19.54
CA LYS A 274 15.62 -7.60 -19.10
C LYS A 274 15.43 -7.18 -17.65
N ASP A 275 14.23 -6.68 -17.32
CA ASP A 275 13.88 -6.18 -16.00
C ASP A 275 13.01 -7.17 -15.20
N PHE A 276 13.24 -8.46 -15.45
CA PHE A 276 12.40 -9.55 -14.99
C PHE A 276 12.13 -9.54 -13.47
N GLN A 277 13.19 -9.40 -12.66
CA GLN A 277 13.05 -9.39 -11.20
C GLN A 277 12.25 -8.18 -10.73
N GLU A 278 12.54 -7.01 -11.28
CA GLU A 278 11.82 -5.78 -10.96
C GLU A 278 10.34 -5.87 -11.35
N VAL A 279 10.05 -6.43 -12.53
CA VAL A 279 8.68 -6.67 -12.98
C VAL A 279 7.93 -7.60 -12.03
N LEU A 280 8.54 -8.71 -11.61
CA LEU A 280 7.91 -9.66 -10.71
C LEU A 280 7.66 -9.05 -9.32
N ASP A 281 8.65 -8.38 -8.75
CA ASP A 281 8.56 -7.74 -7.44
C ASP A 281 7.52 -6.60 -7.43
N TYR A 282 7.41 -5.88 -8.56
CA TYR A 282 6.44 -4.81 -8.74
C TYR A 282 5.01 -5.33 -8.97
N GLN A 283 4.86 -6.34 -9.85
CA GLN A 283 3.56 -6.85 -10.25
C GLN A 283 2.96 -7.85 -9.26
N LEU A 284 3.79 -8.64 -8.57
CA LEU A 284 3.36 -9.73 -7.68
C LEU A 284 2.26 -10.59 -8.33
N PRO A 285 2.55 -11.28 -9.43
CA PRO A 285 1.56 -12.08 -10.16
C PRO A 285 1.14 -13.32 -9.35
N HIS A 286 -0.07 -13.80 -9.60
CA HIS A 286 -0.52 -15.12 -9.13
C HIS A 286 -0.12 -16.21 -10.12
N LEU A 287 -0.05 -15.86 -11.41
CA LEU A 287 0.33 -16.75 -12.49
C LEU A 287 1.37 -16.07 -13.39
N ILE A 288 2.45 -16.75 -13.67
CA ILE A 288 3.48 -16.36 -14.64
C ILE A 288 3.40 -17.32 -15.81
N LEU A 289 3.25 -16.78 -17.02
CA LEU A 289 3.43 -17.50 -18.27
C LEU A 289 4.74 -17.03 -18.90
N ILE A 290 5.62 -17.95 -19.26
CA ILE A 290 6.92 -17.56 -19.81
C ILE A 290 7.35 -18.47 -20.95
N ASN A 291 7.70 -17.86 -22.09
CA ASN A 291 8.33 -18.58 -23.17
C ASN A 291 9.70 -19.09 -22.72
N ARG A 292 9.88 -20.41 -22.79
CA ARG A 292 11.08 -21.08 -22.33
C ARG A 292 12.37 -20.56 -23.00
N SER A 293 12.30 -20.16 -24.26
CA SER A 293 13.43 -19.61 -25.00
C SER A 293 14.07 -18.39 -24.32
N LEU A 294 13.26 -17.61 -23.59
CA LEU A 294 13.71 -16.42 -22.87
C LEU A 294 14.54 -16.72 -21.62
N ILE A 295 14.34 -17.88 -20.98
CA ILE A 295 15.01 -18.25 -19.73
C ILE A 295 16.09 -19.31 -19.89
N GLN A 296 16.12 -20.06 -20.99
CA GLN A 296 17.09 -21.15 -21.21
C GLN A 296 18.55 -20.67 -21.21
N GLN A 297 18.79 -19.44 -21.65
CA GLN A 297 20.13 -18.88 -21.83
C GLN A 297 20.64 -18.11 -20.59
N ASP A 298 19.81 -17.88 -19.59
CA ASP A 298 20.14 -17.05 -18.42
C ASP A 298 19.84 -17.77 -17.10
N LYS A 299 20.87 -18.50 -16.62
CA LYS A 299 20.77 -19.27 -15.36
C LYS A 299 20.45 -18.38 -14.15
N ALA A 300 20.92 -17.13 -14.12
CA ALA A 300 20.66 -16.22 -13.01
C ALA A 300 19.19 -15.82 -12.94
N LYS A 301 18.56 -15.53 -14.08
CA LYS A 301 17.13 -15.21 -14.15
C LYS A 301 16.26 -16.42 -13.83
N PHE A 302 16.71 -17.61 -14.19
CA PHE A 302 16.04 -18.84 -13.82
C PHE A 302 16.01 -19.05 -12.29
N GLU A 303 17.13 -18.84 -11.61
CA GLU A 303 17.19 -18.93 -10.14
C GLU A 303 16.39 -17.80 -9.46
N ALA A 304 16.35 -16.60 -10.05
CA ALA A 304 15.50 -15.50 -9.58
C ALA A 304 14.01 -15.85 -9.66
N LEU A 305 13.55 -16.44 -10.78
CA LEU A 305 12.18 -16.95 -10.94
C LEU A 305 11.85 -18.01 -9.88
N ARG A 306 12.76 -18.95 -9.68
CA ARG A 306 12.61 -20.01 -8.68
C ARG A 306 12.44 -19.45 -7.27
N SER A 307 13.29 -18.50 -6.91
CA SER A 307 13.21 -17.82 -5.61
C SER A 307 11.89 -17.09 -5.45
N PHE A 308 11.47 -16.33 -6.47
CA PHE A 308 10.21 -15.61 -6.48
C PHE A 308 9.00 -16.53 -6.30
N VAL A 309 8.91 -17.61 -7.09
CA VAL A 309 7.80 -18.58 -7.03
C VAL A 309 7.69 -19.21 -5.64
N LYS A 310 8.82 -19.55 -4.99
CA LYS A 310 8.82 -20.10 -3.63
C LYS A 310 8.37 -19.10 -2.58
N THR A 311 8.78 -17.84 -2.73
CA THR A 311 8.53 -16.80 -1.72
C THR A 311 7.10 -16.23 -1.79
N HIS A 312 6.50 -16.17 -3.00
CA HIS A 312 5.28 -15.44 -3.25
C HIS A 312 4.05 -16.29 -3.60
N PHE A 313 4.13 -17.64 -3.43
CA PHE A 313 3.04 -18.55 -3.77
C PHE A 313 2.49 -18.31 -5.19
N CYS A 314 3.38 -18.10 -6.13
CA CYS A 314 3.06 -17.85 -7.53
C CYS A 314 3.08 -19.18 -8.31
N PHE A 315 2.15 -19.34 -9.25
CA PHE A 315 2.19 -20.47 -10.18
C PHE A 315 2.95 -20.06 -11.45
N CYS A 316 3.92 -20.87 -11.86
CA CYS A 316 4.69 -20.59 -13.05
C CYS A 316 4.44 -21.66 -14.11
N VAL A 317 4.11 -21.21 -15.32
CA VAL A 317 3.93 -22.06 -16.50
C VAL A 317 4.93 -21.63 -17.56
N THR A 318 5.74 -22.56 -17.98
CA THR A 318 6.61 -22.38 -19.15
C THR A 318 5.98 -23.03 -20.37
N TYR A 319 6.21 -22.47 -21.54
CA TYR A 319 5.77 -23.04 -22.80
C TYR A 319 6.87 -22.94 -23.88
N SER A 320 6.84 -23.82 -24.87
CA SER A 320 7.78 -23.83 -25.99
C SER A 320 7.18 -24.51 -27.21
N GLU A 321 7.74 -24.25 -28.39
CA GLU A 321 7.32 -24.88 -29.64
C GLU A 321 7.71 -26.37 -29.74
N SER A 322 8.74 -26.81 -28.97
CA SER A 322 9.21 -28.18 -29.00
C SER A 322 8.68 -28.97 -27.81
N ASP A 323 8.17 -30.16 -28.08
CA ASP A 323 7.70 -31.14 -27.06
C ASP A 323 8.83 -31.80 -26.27
N VAL A 324 10.10 -31.58 -26.65
CA VAL A 324 11.25 -32.21 -26.02
C VAL A 324 11.63 -31.43 -24.75
N PHE A 325 10.96 -31.77 -23.68
CA PHE A 325 11.25 -31.20 -22.36
C PHE A 325 11.36 -32.26 -21.28
N ASN A 326 12.42 -32.18 -20.48
CA ASN A 326 12.54 -33.05 -19.30
C ASN A 326 11.63 -32.49 -18.17
N VAL A 327 10.37 -32.89 -18.19
CA VAL A 327 9.35 -32.53 -17.21
C VAL A 327 9.77 -32.92 -15.79
N GLU A 328 10.55 -33.97 -15.62
CA GLU A 328 11.05 -34.46 -14.33
C GLU A 328 12.06 -33.50 -13.70
N GLU A 329 12.94 -32.94 -14.52
CA GLU A 329 13.93 -31.95 -14.07
C GLU A 329 13.27 -30.64 -13.64
N PHE A 330 12.22 -30.24 -14.34
CA PHE A 330 11.45 -29.06 -14.02
C PHE A 330 10.55 -29.26 -12.79
N LYS A 331 9.93 -30.43 -12.62
CA LYS A 331 9.13 -30.79 -11.44
C LYS A 331 9.96 -30.83 -10.16
N LYS A 332 11.22 -31.30 -10.24
CA LYS A 332 12.16 -31.29 -9.09
C LYS A 332 12.53 -29.86 -8.64
N LEU A 333 12.43 -28.90 -9.55
CA LEU A 333 12.79 -27.51 -9.28
C LEU A 333 11.62 -26.69 -8.71
N TYR A 334 10.35 -27.08 -8.97
CA TYR A 334 9.17 -26.26 -8.63
C TYR A 334 7.97 -27.10 -8.19
N ASP A 335 7.51 -26.94 -6.98
CA ASP A 335 6.23 -27.50 -6.52
C ASP A 335 5.00 -26.89 -7.25
N PHE A 336 5.17 -25.75 -7.92
CA PHE A 336 4.13 -24.97 -8.56
C PHE A 336 4.41 -24.64 -10.02
N ALA A 337 5.24 -25.42 -10.70
CA ALA A 337 5.58 -25.16 -12.09
C ALA A 337 4.98 -26.22 -13.03
N MET A 338 4.65 -25.81 -14.22
CA MET A 338 4.09 -26.62 -15.29
C MET A 338 4.74 -26.23 -16.62
N HIS A 339 4.94 -27.19 -17.50
CA HIS A 339 5.29 -26.93 -18.90
C HIS A 339 4.18 -27.38 -19.82
N VAL A 340 3.88 -26.58 -20.83
CA VAL A 340 2.87 -26.84 -21.83
C VAL A 340 3.39 -26.53 -23.25
N PRO A 341 2.81 -27.10 -24.32
CA PRO A 341 3.11 -26.68 -25.68
C PRO A 341 2.72 -25.21 -25.92
N LYS A 342 3.26 -24.58 -26.95
CA LYS A 342 3.10 -23.15 -27.23
C LYS A 342 1.63 -22.70 -27.35
N HIS A 343 0.75 -23.53 -27.82
CA HIS A 343 -0.66 -23.20 -27.96
C HIS A 343 -1.41 -23.33 -26.62
N ILE A 344 -1.35 -22.26 -25.83
CA ILE A 344 -2.12 -22.14 -24.59
C ILE A 344 -3.54 -21.70 -24.99
N ASP A 345 -4.54 -22.50 -24.63
CA ASP A 345 -5.94 -22.16 -24.81
C ASP A 345 -6.64 -21.76 -23.49
N LEU A 346 -7.82 -21.17 -23.59
CA LEU A 346 -8.57 -20.72 -22.42
C LEU A 346 -8.95 -21.89 -21.47
N PRO A 347 -9.41 -23.05 -21.95
CA PRO A 347 -9.68 -24.22 -21.11
C PRO A 347 -8.45 -24.70 -20.32
N LEU A 348 -7.28 -24.69 -20.95
CA LEU A 348 -6.03 -25.03 -20.28
C LEU A 348 -5.69 -24.02 -19.18
N LEU A 349 -5.85 -22.73 -19.47
CA LEU A 349 -5.64 -21.65 -18.50
C LEU A 349 -6.61 -21.77 -17.32
N GLU A 350 -7.88 -22.04 -17.56
CA GLU A 350 -8.90 -22.28 -16.53
C GLU A 350 -8.58 -23.52 -15.68
N SER A 351 -8.15 -24.59 -16.32
CA SER A 351 -7.67 -25.80 -15.61
C SER A 351 -6.46 -25.52 -14.72
N MET A 352 -5.53 -24.66 -15.18
CA MET A 352 -4.37 -24.24 -14.38
C MET A 352 -4.82 -23.43 -13.16
N VAL A 353 -5.81 -22.55 -13.34
CA VAL A 353 -6.39 -21.76 -12.24
C VAL A 353 -7.08 -22.67 -11.24
N HIS A 354 -7.82 -23.65 -11.67
CA HIS A 354 -8.47 -24.61 -10.76
C HIS A 354 -7.44 -25.41 -9.96
N LYS A 355 -6.31 -25.79 -10.58
CA LYS A 355 -5.17 -26.40 -9.86
C LYS A 355 -4.50 -25.43 -8.91
N LEU A 356 -4.41 -24.16 -9.28
CA LEU A 356 -3.91 -23.07 -8.46
C LEU A 356 -4.81 -22.85 -7.24
N GLU A 357 -6.13 -22.77 -7.42
CA GLU A 357 -7.11 -22.60 -6.35
C GLU A 357 -6.99 -23.65 -5.26
N ASN A 358 -6.72 -24.89 -5.63
CA ASN A 358 -6.51 -25.98 -4.67
C ASN A 358 -5.21 -25.86 -3.86
N LYS A 359 -4.23 -25.11 -4.36
CA LYS A 359 -2.92 -24.87 -3.73
C LYS A 359 -2.79 -23.45 -3.15
N LEU A 360 -3.76 -22.58 -3.46
CA LEU A 360 -3.75 -21.23 -2.91
C LEU A 360 -3.94 -21.27 -1.39
N PRO A 361 -3.29 -20.37 -0.66
CA PRO A 361 -3.61 -20.11 0.73
C PRO A 361 -5.12 -19.85 0.90
N GLU A 362 -5.68 -20.22 2.04
CA GLU A 362 -7.12 -20.07 2.35
C GLU A 362 -7.67 -18.66 2.04
N ASN A 363 -6.83 -17.64 2.18
CA ASN A 363 -7.16 -16.24 1.89
C ASN A 363 -7.40 -15.93 0.38
N LEU A 364 -7.03 -16.83 -0.51
CA LEU A 364 -7.23 -16.68 -1.96
C LEU A 364 -8.25 -17.68 -2.52
N LYS A 365 -8.69 -18.67 -1.74
CA LYS A 365 -9.72 -19.62 -2.13
C LYS A 365 -11.11 -18.99 -2.11
N THR A 366 -11.94 -19.36 -3.08
CA THR A 366 -13.36 -18.99 -3.08
C THR A 366 -14.12 -19.91 -2.14
N ASP A 367 -14.81 -19.32 -1.16
CA ASP A 367 -15.62 -20.07 -0.20
C ASP A 367 -17.00 -19.40 -0.09
N SER A 368 -18.07 -20.19 -0.20
CA SER A 368 -19.45 -19.71 -0.09
C SER A 368 -19.80 -19.13 1.30
N LYS A 369 -19.00 -19.45 2.32
CA LYS A 369 -19.08 -18.87 3.65
C LYS A 369 -18.35 -17.55 3.80
N LYS A 370 -17.68 -17.06 2.73
CA LYS A 370 -16.94 -15.82 2.70
C LYS A 370 -17.59 -14.82 1.77
N PHE A 371 -17.62 -13.58 2.18
CA PHE A 371 -18.04 -12.46 1.34
C PHE A 371 -16.79 -11.67 0.90
N TYR A 372 -16.58 -11.56 -0.41
CA TYR A 372 -15.46 -10.82 -1.00
C TYR A 372 -15.90 -9.41 -1.35
N PHE A 373 -15.24 -8.42 -0.76
CA PHE A 373 -15.59 -7.03 -0.99
C PHE A 373 -15.08 -6.53 -2.34
N ASN A 374 -15.91 -5.72 -3.01
CA ASN A 374 -15.40 -4.82 -4.02
C ASN A 374 -14.48 -3.79 -3.33
N LYS A 375 -13.32 -3.54 -3.94
CA LYS A 375 -12.32 -2.58 -3.43
C LYS A 375 -12.86 -1.16 -3.24
N HIS A 376 -13.97 -0.82 -3.92
CA HIS A 376 -14.66 0.47 -3.82
C HIS A 376 -15.72 0.52 -2.74
N SER A 377 -16.10 -0.63 -2.21
CA SER A 377 -17.14 -0.69 -1.18
C SER A 377 -16.73 0.11 0.04
N VAL A 378 -17.61 0.97 0.51
CA VAL A 378 -17.43 1.68 1.78
C VAL A 378 -17.24 0.67 2.91
N ASN A 379 -17.97 -0.44 2.85
CA ASN A 379 -17.89 -1.53 3.82
C ASN A 379 -16.56 -2.30 3.80
N SER A 380 -15.73 -2.14 2.77
CA SER A 380 -14.37 -2.70 2.77
C SER A 380 -13.36 -1.83 3.51
N ARG A 381 -13.64 -0.54 3.71
CA ARG A 381 -12.72 0.41 4.36
C ARG A 381 -12.60 0.09 5.84
N LEU A 382 -11.39 0.11 6.35
CA LEU A 382 -11.07 -0.26 7.71
C LEU A 382 -10.18 0.80 8.35
N SER A 383 -10.53 1.24 9.54
CA SER A 383 -9.62 2.01 10.41
C SER A 383 -9.14 1.09 11.54
N LEU A 384 -7.84 1.12 11.78
CA LEU A 384 -7.12 0.29 12.75
C LEU A 384 -6.58 1.22 13.83
N HIS A 385 -6.97 1.01 15.07
CA HIS A 385 -6.69 1.91 16.19
C HIS A 385 -5.75 1.30 17.20
N ALA A 386 -4.80 2.10 17.69
CA ALA A 386 -3.90 1.72 18.77
C ALA A 386 -3.48 2.93 19.60
N ASN A 387 -3.21 2.69 20.88
CA ASN A 387 -2.52 3.69 21.70
C ASN A 387 -1.05 3.72 21.31
N CYS A 388 -0.47 4.91 21.30
CA CYS A 388 0.94 5.12 21.04
C CYS A 388 1.50 6.22 21.95
N LYS A 389 2.83 6.36 21.96
CA LYS A 389 3.52 7.45 22.68
C LYS A 389 4.31 8.27 21.70
N ILE A 390 4.19 9.59 21.76
CA ILE A 390 5.05 10.50 21.02
C ILE A 390 6.37 10.60 21.74
N THR A 391 7.47 10.28 21.06
CA THR A 391 8.81 10.23 21.62
C THR A 391 9.77 11.26 21.03
N GLU A 392 9.49 11.74 19.83
CA GLU A 392 10.32 12.72 19.11
C GLU A 392 9.41 13.72 18.38
N LEU A 393 9.89 14.95 18.21
CA LEU A 393 9.24 16.00 17.42
C LEU A 393 10.21 16.64 16.43
N ALA A 394 9.69 16.98 15.25
CA ALA A 394 10.36 17.75 14.21
C ALA A 394 9.37 18.70 13.54
N LEU A 395 9.87 19.76 12.89
CA LEU A 395 9.01 20.68 12.13
C LEU A 395 8.17 19.98 11.04
N ASN A 396 8.70 18.90 10.49
CA ASN A 396 8.09 18.17 9.38
C ASN A 396 7.60 16.77 9.78
N GLY A 397 7.61 16.42 11.08
CA GLY A 397 7.25 15.08 11.49
C GLY A 397 7.21 14.85 12.99
N THR A 398 6.96 13.61 13.37
CA THR A 398 6.97 13.15 14.76
C THR A 398 7.53 11.74 14.86
N GLY A 399 8.17 11.42 15.98
CA GLY A 399 8.54 10.05 16.34
C GLY A 399 7.52 9.47 17.31
N VAL A 400 7.09 8.22 17.06
CA VAL A 400 6.11 7.53 17.90
C VAL A 400 6.61 6.13 18.29
N LEU A 401 6.16 5.67 19.44
CA LEU A 401 6.33 4.30 19.91
C LEU A 401 4.99 3.58 19.80
N LEU A 402 4.96 2.49 19.01
CA LEU A 402 3.77 1.69 18.75
C LEU A 402 3.95 0.25 19.28
N PRO A 403 2.87 -0.47 19.63
CA PRO A 403 2.98 -1.86 20.04
C PRO A 403 3.28 -2.85 18.89
N PHE A 404 3.28 -2.40 17.64
CA PHE A 404 3.55 -3.17 16.43
C PHE A 404 4.42 -2.36 15.44
N GLU A 405 4.98 -3.08 14.49
CA GLU A 405 5.73 -2.46 13.39
C GLU A 405 4.78 -1.92 12.33
N ILE A 406 5.08 -0.75 11.77
CA ILE A 406 4.41 -0.23 10.58
C ILE A 406 5.37 -0.23 9.40
N ASN A 407 4.85 -0.58 8.23
CA ASN A 407 5.63 -0.59 7.02
C ASN A 407 5.97 0.83 6.55
N ASN A 408 7.04 0.95 5.78
CA ASN A 408 7.33 2.20 5.09
C ASN A 408 6.12 2.61 4.23
N PHE A 409 5.89 3.92 4.15
CA PHE A 409 4.76 4.51 3.44
C PHE A 409 3.38 4.24 4.07
N CYS A 410 3.30 3.73 5.29
CA CYS A 410 2.04 3.66 6.02
C CYS A 410 1.45 5.07 6.18
N ALA A 411 0.24 5.27 5.68
CA ALA A 411 -0.55 6.47 5.98
C ALA A 411 -1.25 6.27 7.31
N CYS A 412 -1.13 7.25 8.20
CA CYS A 412 -1.75 7.20 9.52
C CYS A 412 -2.19 8.59 9.99
N GLU A 413 -3.04 8.57 10.98
CA GLU A 413 -3.52 9.73 11.71
C GLU A 413 -3.00 9.60 13.14
N ILE A 414 -2.50 10.69 13.71
CA ILE A 414 -2.14 10.79 15.12
C ILE A 414 -2.98 11.88 15.75
N SER A 415 -3.63 11.56 16.87
CA SER A 415 -4.31 12.53 17.74
C SER A 415 -3.73 12.45 19.14
N SER A 416 -3.54 13.63 19.75
CA SER A 416 -3.01 13.69 21.12
C SER A 416 -3.49 14.97 21.81
N ASN A 417 -3.90 14.83 23.06
CA ASN A 417 -4.20 15.94 23.93
C ASN A 417 -2.93 16.69 24.41
N ALA A 418 -1.75 16.09 24.20
CA ALA A 418 -0.47 16.72 24.53
C ALA A 418 -0.07 17.82 23.52
N PHE A 419 -0.79 17.95 22.41
CA PHE A 419 -0.65 19.06 21.47
C PHE A 419 -1.84 20.01 21.59
N PRO A 420 -2.02 20.74 22.71
CA PRO A 420 -3.17 21.62 22.91
C PRO A 420 -3.24 22.78 21.89
N ILE A 421 -2.17 23.00 21.14
CA ILE A 421 -2.02 24.07 20.16
C ILE A 421 -2.35 23.59 18.75
N MET A 422 -2.36 22.29 18.50
CA MET A 422 -3.02 21.73 17.31
C MET A 422 -4.52 21.76 17.59
N GLU A 423 -5.17 22.89 17.30
CA GLU A 423 -6.61 23.13 17.55
C GLU A 423 -7.32 21.87 18.05
N LEU A 424 -7.48 21.79 19.37
CA LEU A 424 -8.01 20.67 20.15
C LEU A 424 -8.93 19.77 19.31
N GLY A 425 -8.52 18.53 19.09
CA GLY A 425 -9.31 17.52 18.38
C GLY A 425 -9.07 17.38 16.88
N ARG A 426 -8.13 18.09 16.25
CA ARG A 426 -7.77 17.84 14.85
C ARG A 426 -6.66 16.80 14.78
N ALA A 427 -7.03 15.67 14.27
CA ALA A 427 -6.09 14.65 13.88
C ALA A 427 -5.12 15.16 12.80
N GLN A 428 -3.86 14.83 12.94
CA GLN A 428 -2.85 15.14 11.94
C GLN A 428 -2.49 13.89 11.15
N TYR A 429 -2.33 14.06 9.84
CA TYR A 429 -2.02 12.96 8.94
C TYR A 429 -0.52 12.87 8.68
N PHE A 430 -0.02 11.65 8.72
CA PHE A 430 1.39 11.34 8.60
C PHE A 430 1.63 10.18 7.63
N ARG A 431 2.89 10.06 7.22
CA ARG A 431 3.42 8.91 6.50
C ARG A 431 4.64 8.37 7.22
N SER A 432 4.70 7.06 7.39
CA SER A 432 5.87 6.42 8.00
C SER A 432 7.10 6.57 7.11
N PHE A 433 8.21 6.88 7.74
CA PHE A 433 9.43 7.28 7.07
C PHE A 433 10.61 6.35 7.34
N ASN A 434 10.83 5.99 8.59
CA ASN A 434 11.91 5.11 8.99
C ASN A 434 11.47 4.27 10.19
N ASN A 435 11.51 2.96 10.00
CA ASN A 435 11.10 2.01 11.02
C ASN A 435 12.35 1.40 11.62
N LYS A 436 12.63 1.74 12.87
CA LYS A 436 13.66 1.05 13.66
C LYS A 436 12.97 0.17 14.69
N LYS A 437 13.33 -1.09 14.72
CA LYS A 437 12.96 -1.93 15.88
C LYS A 437 13.59 -1.29 17.11
N SER A 438 12.79 -1.08 18.15
CA SER A 438 13.35 -0.73 19.45
C SER A 438 14.33 -1.83 19.85
N PRO A 439 15.51 -1.49 20.37
CA PRO A 439 16.44 -2.49 20.88
C PRO A 439 15.83 -3.33 22.01
N ASP A 440 14.75 -2.86 22.62
CA ASP A 440 14.00 -3.58 23.65
C ASP A 440 12.59 -3.87 23.11
N SER A 441 12.40 -5.11 22.61
CA SER A 441 11.12 -5.56 22.05
C SER A 441 9.97 -5.53 23.07
N SER A 442 10.26 -5.43 24.37
CA SER A 442 9.26 -5.28 25.44
C SER A 442 8.66 -3.88 25.48
N LYS A 443 9.33 -2.86 24.90
CA LYS A 443 8.88 -1.46 24.88
C LYS A 443 8.13 -1.05 23.62
N GLY A 444 8.08 -1.91 22.59
CA GLY A 444 7.43 -1.62 21.32
C GLY A 444 8.38 -1.19 20.20
N TYR A 445 7.84 -0.62 19.14
CA TYR A 445 8.52 -0.25 17.90
C TYR A 445 8.56 1.27 17.74
N SER A 446 9.76 1.82 17.55
CA SER A 446 9.94 3.25 17.28
C SER A 446 9.81 3.55 15.80
N HIS A 447 8.95 4.51 15.45
CA HIS A 447 8.69 4.93 14.08
C HIS A 447 8.83 6.44 13.94
N ARG A 448 9.43 6.90 12.84
CA ARG A 448 9.42 8.29 12.43
C ARG A 448 8.40 8.53 11.35
N LEU A 449 7.61 9.56 11.51
CA LEU A 449 6.47 9.92 10.69
C LEU A 449 6.65 11.32 10.13
N VAL A 450 6.30 11.53 8.87
CA VAL A 450 6.35 12.81 8.17
C VAL A 450 4.94 13.35 7.98
N PHE A 451 4.71 14.62 8.27
CA PHE A 451 3.43 15.27 8.03
C PHE A 451 3.01 15.22 6.56
N MET A 452 1.73 15.03 6.32
CA MET A 452 1.13 15.11 5.01
C MET A 452 0.32 16.40 4.87
N GLY A 453 0.62 17.19 3.84
CA GLY A 453 -0.10 18.44 3.54
C GLY A 453 -0.01 19.50 4.64
N GLN A 454 1.14 19.61 5.30
CA GLN A 454 1.39 20.62 6.32
C GLN A 454 1.55 21.99 5.68
N ASN A 455 0.80 22.97 6.15
CA ASN A 455 0.94 24.37 5.75
C ASN A 455 1.82 25.17 6.75
N VAL A 456 2.04 26.46 6.48
CA VAL A 456 2.87 27.32 7.36
C VAL A 456 2.28 27.47 8.75
N LYS A 457 0.95 27.64 8.84
CA LYS A 457 0.26 27.76 10.12
C LYS A 457 0.44 26.47 10.95
N ASP A 458 0.33 25.31 10.32
CA ASP A 458 0.56 24.03 10.99
C ASP A 458 2.02 23.93 11.49
N LYS A 459 3.00 24.44 10.72
CA LYS A 459 4.42 24.47 11.14
C LYS A 459 4.67 25.38 12.33
N GLU A 460 4.05 26.54 12.35
CA GLU A 460 4.11 27.46 13.49
C GLU A 460 3.51 26.83 14.74
N LEU A 461 2.35 26.17 14.61
CA LEU A 461 1.69 25.45 15.70
C LEU A 461 2.56 24.31 16.23
N VAL A 462 3.20 23.54 15.35
CA VAL A 462 4.13 22.48 15.76
C VAL A 462 5.33 23.06 16.50
N LYS A 463 5.89 24.18 16.03
CA LYS A 463 7.01 24.86 16.70
C LYS A 463 6.62 25.30 18.12
N ILE A 464 5.48 25.97 18.28
CA ILE A 464 4.97 26.39 19.57
C ILE A 464 4.67 25.17 20.46
N GLY A 465 4.08 24.11 19.90
CA GLY A 465 3.84 22.85 20.61
C GLY A 465 5.14 22.19 21.10
N THR A 466 6.18 22.18 20.27
CA THR A 466 7.51 21.67 20.64
C THR A 466 8.11 22.48 21.79
N GLU A 467 8.01 23.82 21.73
CA GLU A 467 8.46 24.72 22.78
C GLU A 467 7.65 24.52 24.08
N SER A 468 6.34 24.35 23.98
CA SER A 468 5.45 24.12 25.14
C SER A 468 5.72 22.78 25.82
N ILE A 469 5.93 21.70 25.06
CA ILE A 469 6.27 20.38 25.62
C ILE A 469 7.63 20.43 26.32
N ALA A 470 8.60 21.12 25.74
CA ALA A 470 9.90 21.34 26.38
C ALA A 470 9.76 22.12 27.68
N LEU A 471 8.88 23.14 27.70
CA LEU A 471 8.62 23.95 28.89
C LEU A 471 7.93 23.13 29.99
N VAL A 472 6.89 22.38 29.66
CA VAL A 472 6.19 21.48 30.61
C VAL A 472 7.14 20.41 31.14
N GLY A 473 7.98 19.83 30.31
CA GLY A 473 9.00 18.88 30.72
C GLY A 473 10.01 19.53 31.69
N TYR A 474 10.44 20.75 31.41
CA TYR A 474 11.35 21.51 32.27
C TYR A 474 10.70 21.86 33.61
N GLU A 475 9.44 22.30 33.62
CA GLU A 475 8.71 22.61 34.86
C GLU A 475 8.49 21.38 35.74
N ARG A 476 8.24 20.20 35.14
CA ARG A 476 8.14 18.93 35.88
C ARG A 476 9.47 18.51 36.47
N TRP A 477 10.55 18.63 35.69
CA TRP A 477 11.93 18.37 36.18
C TRP A 477 12.28 19.25 37.35
N LEU A 478 11.93 20.55 37.29
CA LEU A 478 12.13 21.48 38.41
C LEU A 478 11.34 21.10 39.66
N LYS A 479 10.20 20.43 39.50
CA LYS A 479 9.36 19.93 40.59
C LYS A 479 9.80 18.57 41.14
N GLY A 480 10.89 17.98 40.58
CA GLY A 480 11.40 16.67 40.98
C GLY A 480 10.58 15.48 40.53
N ASP A 481 9.65 15.70 39.58
CA ASP A 481 8.79 14.67 39.01
C ASP A 481 9.59 13.87 37.97
N THR A 482 10.26 12.80 38.42
CA THR A 482 11.10 11.93 37.57
C THR A 482 10.37 10.73 37.01
N GLU A 483 9.10 10.51 37.35
CA GLU A 483 8.32 9.41 36.80
C GLU A 483 7.83 9.73 35.38
N PRO A 484 8.04 8.83 34.41
CA PRO A 484 7.42 8.96 33.11
C PRO A 484 5.88 8.94 33.26
N LEU A 485 5.18 9.76 32.49
CA LEU A 485 3.74 9.72 32.36
C LEU A 485 3.32 8.27 32.03
N SER A 486 2.75 7.59 33.01
CA SER A 486 2.24 6.20 32.88
C SER A 486 1.10 6.09 31.87
#